data_64405420af63a7dfd316cfe7feb43ee8
#
_entry.id   64405420af63a7dfd316cfe7feb43ee8
#
_cell.length_a   1.000
_cell.length_b   1.000
_cell.length_c   1.000
_cell.angle_alpha   90.00
_cell.angle_beta   90.00
_cell.angle_gamma   90.00
#
_symmetry.space_group_name_H-M   'P 1'
#
loop_
_entity.id
_entity.type
_entity.pdbx_description
1 polymer ?
#
loop_
_entity_poly.entity_id
_entity_poly.type
_entity_poly.pdbx_seq_one_letter_code
_entity_poly.pdbx_strand_id
1 'polypeptide(L)'
;PCTAPPYAELVAVDLQQGEILWRGTLGVWDHTLPPPMAAPYSLPLPLKWGTPTFGGPMLTAGGLVFIGATGDDRLRAFDIRDGKELWSATLPTGAFAIPMSYEIGGRQFVVVASGGHAFVYQKAGDQITAFALPAAPR
;
A
#
# COMPACT_ATOMS: atom_id res chain seq x y z
N PRO A 1 7.76 19.39 3.29
CA PRO A 1 6.42 19.96 3.08
C PRO A 1 6.11 21.03 4.13
N CYS A 2 5.33 22.04 3.76
CA CYS A 2 4.94 23.13 4.67
C CYS A 2 3.62 22.81 5.42
N THR A 3 3.13 21.58 5.32
CA THR A 3 1.90 21.10 5.96
C THR A 3 2.22 20.03 7.00
N ALA A 4 1.41 19.98 8.06
CA ALA A 4 1.51 18.92 9.05
C ALA A 4 1.08 17.55 8.46
N PRO A 5 1.64 16.42 8.95
CA PRO A 5 1.13 15.11 8.58
C PRO A 5 -0.32 14.90 9.03
N PRO A 6 -1.06 13.94 8.44
CA PRO A 6 -0.56 12.91 7.53
C PRO A 6 -0.35 13.40 6.09
N TYR A 7 0.67 12.86 5.38
CA TYR A 7 0.97 13.20 3.99
C TYR A 7 0.25 12.32 2.98
N ALA A 8 -0.32 11.21 3.43
CA ALA A 8 -1.21 10.36 2.67
C ALA A 8 -2.21 9.65 3.57
N GLU A 9 -3.44 9.54 3.08
CA GLU A 9 -4.53 8.86 3.76
C GLU A 9 -5.27 7.93 2.79
N LEU A 10 -5.74 6.80 3.32
CA LEU A 10 -6.76 5.98 2.71
C LEU A 10 -8.09 6.36 3.36
N VAL A 11 -9.09 6.69 2.55
CA VAL A 11 -10.39 7.19 3.04
C VAL A 11 -11.50 6.36 2.43
N ALA A 12 -12.40 5.85 3.26
CA ALA A 12 -13.64 5.25 2.79
C ALA A 12 -14.80 6.24 2.88
N VAL A 13 -15.55 6.33 1.79
CA VAL A 13 -16.70 7.24 1.67
C VAL A 13 -17.94 6.43 1.31
N ASP A 14 -19.02 6.61 2.07
CA ASP A 14 -20.34 6.16 1.67
C ASP A 14 -20.89 7.11 0.60
N LEU A 15 -21.00 6.60 -0.62
CA LEU A 15 -21.48 7.40 -1.76
C LEU A 15 -22.98 7.66 -1.73
N GLN A 16 -23.76 6.90 -0.97
CA GLN A 16 -25.20 7.12 -0.84
C GLN A 16 -25.51 8.25 0.15
N GLN A 17 -24.75 8.30 1.23
CA GLN A 17 -24.93 9.30 2.30
C GLN A 17 -23.97 10.49 2.14
N GLY A 18 -22.92 10.35 1.35
CA GLY A 18 -21.87 11.37 1.20
C GLY A 18 -21.00 11.52 2.44
N GLU A 19 -20.95 10.50 3.29
CA GLU A 19 -20.23 10.55 4.56
C GLU A 19 -18.92 9.77 4.52
N ILE A 20 -17.93 10.25 5.28
CA ILE A 20 -16.67 9.54 5.47
C ILE A 20 -16.88 8.49 6.56
N LEU A 21 -16.72 7.22 6.21
CA LEU A 21 -16.86 6.11 7.15
C LEU A 21 -15.61 5.99 8.05
N TRP A 22 -14.43 6.09 7.47
CA TRP A 22 -13.17 6.08 8.21
C TRP A 22 -12.04 6.72 7.41
N ARG A 23 -10.95 7.06 8.12
CA ARG A 23 -9.69 7.54 7.57
C ARG A 23 -8.53 6.80 8.21
N GLY A 24 -7.52 6.45 7.44
CA GLY A 24 -6.29 5.83 7.91
C GLY A 24 -5.07 6.41 7.21
N THR A 25 -4.01 6.68 7.95
CA THR A 25 -2.73 7.10 7.38
C THR A 25 -2.15 5.98 6.53
N LEU A 26 -1.72 6.30 5.31
CA LEU A 26 -1.18 5.33 4.36
C LEU A 26 0.32 5.55 4.13
N GLY A 27 1.11 4.50 4.43
CA GLY A 27 2.56 4.49 4.27
C GLY A 27 3.33 4.91 5.51
N VAL A 28 4.56 4.42 5.57
CA VAL A 28 5.50 4.61 6.69
C VAL A 28 6.83 5.12 6.16
N TRP A 29 7.41 6.11 6.83
CA TRP A 29 8.77 6.57 6.54
C TRP A 29 9.75 5.74 7.35
N ASP A 30 10.23 4.63 6.80
CA ASP A 30 11.21 3.76 7.42
C ASP A 30 12.55 3.70 6.68
N HIS A 31 12.56 3.90 5.35
CA HIS A 31 13.79 3.85 4.55
C HIS A 31 13.73 4.68 3.25
N THR A 32 12.67 5.44 3.03
CA THR A 32 12.38 6.10 1.73
C THR A 32 12.79 7.57 1.65
N LEU A 33 13.61 8.06 2.58
CA LEU A 33 14.12 9.43 2.45
C LEU A 33 15.22 9.48 1.40
N PRO A 34 15.08 10.33 0.37
CA PRO A 34 16.11 10.46 -0.66
C PRO A 34 17.40 11.06 -0.09
N PRO A 35 18.60 10.66 -0.59
CA PRO A 35 19.82 11.41 -0.33
C PRO A 35 19.68 12.86 -0.87
N PRO A 36 20.16 13.91 -0.19
CA PRO A 36 20.91 13.88 1.08
C PRO A 36 20.05 13.91 2.35
N MET A 37 18.72 13.89 2.25
CA MET A 37 17.83 13.99 3.42
C MET A 37 17.90 12.76 4.33
N ALA A 38 18.29 11.61 3.78
CA ALA A 38 18.46 10.39 4.58
C ALA A 38 19.72 10.42 5.47
N ALA A 39 20.76 11.14 5.07
CA ALA A 39 22.07 11.01 5.68
C ALA A 39 22.23 11.61 7.10
N PRO A 40 21.63 12.76 7.48
CA PRO A 40 21.70 13.22 8.87
C PRO A 40 20.48 12.86 9.72
N TYR A 41 19.41 12.36 9.11
CA TYR A 41 18.11 12.19 9.75
C TYR A 41 17.57 10.75 9.65
N SER A 42 18.43 9.75 9.74
CA SER A 42 17.98 8.38 9.99
C SER A 42 17.30 8.36 11.37
N LEU A 43 16.03 8.74 11.39
CA LEU A 43 15.20 8.64 12.58
C LEU A 43 15.06 7.14 12.89
N PRO A 44 15.40 6.70 14.11
CA PRO A 44 15.43 5.27 14.45
C PRO A 44 14.04 4.65 14.58
N LEU A 45 12.98 5.39 14.24
CA LEU A 45 11.60 4.96 14.43
C LEU A 45 10.83 5.12 13.11
N PRO A 46 10.02 4.11 12.72
CA PRO A 46 9.13 4.23 11.58
C PRO A 46 8.07 5.31 11.86
N LEU A 47 8.10 6.38 11.07
CA LEU A 47 7.14 7.48 11.21
C LEU A 47 5.88 7.16 10.39
N LYS A 48 4.77 6.96 11.07
CA LYS A 48 3.44 6.74 10.46
C LYS A 48 2.81 8.07 10.02
N TRP A 49 3.50 8.80 9.16
CA TRP A 49 3.05 10.10 8.67
C TRP A 49 2.41 10.05 7.28
N GLY A 50 2.33 8.86 6.70
CA GLY A 50 1.98 8.69 5.29
C GLY A 50 3.15 9.03 4.38
N THR A 51 3.21 8.38 3.22
CA THR A 51 4.21 8.65 2.18
C THR A 51 3.51 9.16 0.92
N PRO A 52 4.20 9.91 0.02
CA PRO A 52 3.62 10.23 -1.27
C PRO A 52 3.06 8.99 -1.94
N THR A 53 1.83 9.08 -2.43
CA THR A 53 1.10 7.96 -3.01
C THR A 53 0.78 8.22 -4.48
N PHE A 54 1.00 7.20 -5.33
CA PHE A 54 0.62 7.19 -6.72
C PHE A 54 -0.01 5.83 -7.01
N GLY A 55 -1.20 5.79 -7.53
CA GLY A 55 -1.93 4.57 -7.77
C GLY A 55 -3.24 4.52 -6.98
N GLY A 56 -3.88 3.36 -6.98
CA GLY A 56 -5.19 3.20 -6.36
C GLY A 56 -5.37 1.84 -5.69
N PRO A 57 -6.45 1.69 -4.92
CA PRO A 57 -6.82 0.43 -4.30
C PRO A 57 -7.57 -0.50 -5.28
N MET A 58 -7.53 -1.79 -4.97
CA MET A 58 -8.42 -2.81 -5.49
C MET A 58 -9.34 -3.29 -4.37
N LEU A 59 -10.64 -3.29 -4.60
CA LEU A 59 -11.63 -3.79 -3.66
C LEU A 59 -12.06 -5.20 -4.06
N THR A 60 -12.30 -6.04 -3.06
CA THR A 60 -12.82 -7.40 -3.26
C THR A 60 -14.25 -7.53 -2.74
N ALA A 61 -15.03 -8.45 -3.32
CA ALA A 61 -16.37 -8.77 -2.83
C ALA A 61 -16.37 -9.30 -1.37
N GLY A 62 -15.22 -9.84 -0.91
CA GLY A 62 -15.03 -10.28 0.47
C GLY A 62 -14.75 -9.17 1.47
N GLY A 63 -14.82 -7.89 1.05
CA GLY A 63 -14.64 -6.74 1.95
C GLY A 63 -13.19 -6.38 2.25
N LEU A 64 -12.25 -6.77 1.41
CA LEU A 64 -10.84 -6.37 1.53
C LEU A 64 -10.50 -5.26 0.53
N VAL A 65 -9.66 -4.35 0.98
CA VAL A 65 -9.04 -3.29 0.17
C VAL A 65 -7.56 -3.57 0.07
N PHE A 66 -7.07 -3.95 -1.12
CA PHE A 66 -5.64 -4.12 -1.39
C PHE A 66 -5.07 -2.85 -1.99
N ILE A 67 -3.94 -2.39 -1.45
CA ILE A 67 -3.24 -1.21 -1.96
C ILE A 67 -1.74 -1.31 -1.70
N GLY A 68 -0.94 -1.00 -2.72
CA GLY A 68 0.46 -0.65 -2.61
C GLY A 68 0.59 0.86 -2.51
N ALA A 69 0.83 1.51 -3.65
CA ALA A 69 0.76 2.95 -3.86
C ALA A 69 1.69 3.81 -2.96
N THR A 70 2.46 3.20 -2.08
CA THR A 70 3.31 3.88 -1.11
C THR A 70 4.80 3.65 -1.39
N GLY A 71 5.63 4.59 -0.93
CA GLY A 71 7.08 4.50 -1.07
C GLY A 71 7.78 3.57 -0.08
N ASP A 72 7.06 2.83 0.75
CA ASP A 72 7.60 1.94 1.78
C ASP A 72 7.67 0.45 1.36
N ASP A 73 7.62 0.20 0.06
CA ASP A 73 7.79 -1.12 -0.54
C ASP A 73 6.83 -2.19 0.00
N ARG A 74 5.57 -1.83 0.27
CA ARG A 74 4.58 -2.77 0.84
C ARG A 74 3.30 -2.84 0.03
N LEU A 75 2.77 -4.07 -0.08
CA LEU A 75 1.37 -4.31 -0.42
C LEU A 75 0.61 -4.58 0.90
N ARG A 76 -0.54 -3.94 1.07
CA ARG A 76 -1.37 -4.06 2.27
C ARG A 76 -2.78 -4.50 1.93
N ALA A 77 -3.42 -5.18 2.88
CA ALA A 77 -4.85 -5.46 2.85
C ALA A 77 -5.53 -4.86 4.09
N PHE A 78 -6.60 -4.10 3.86
CA PHE A 78 -7.39 -3.47 4.90
C PHE A 78 -8.82 -4.03 4.89
N ASP A 79 -9.47 -4.05 6.06
CA ASP A 79 -10.90 -4.27 6.16
C ASP A 79 -11.64 -3.02 5.65
N ILE A 80 -12.59 -3.20 4.73
CA ILE A 80 -13.36 -2.10 4.13
C ILE A 80 -14.26 -1.40 5.16
N ARG A 81 -14.65 -2.09 6.24
CA ARG A 81 -15.62 -1.60 7.23
C ARG A 81 -15.03 -0.58 8.19
N ASP A 82 -13.78 -0.76 8.59
CA ASP A 82 -13.14 0.02 9.65
C ASP A 82 -11.73 0.52 9.32
N GLY A 83 -11.19 0.14 8.15
CA GLY A 83 -9.85 0.54 7.72
C GLY A 83 -8.71 -0.12 8.49
N LYS A 84 -8.99 -1.20 9.24
CA LYS A 84 -7.95 -1.93 9.96
C LYS A 84 -7.05 -2.68 8.98
N GLU A 85 -5.73 -2.51 9.11
CA GLU A 85 -4.76 -3.31 8.37
C GLU A 85 -4.79 -4.76 8.89
N LEU A 86 -5.14 -5.68 7.99
CA LEU A 86 -5.26 -7.12 8.30
C LEU A 86 -4.03 -7.89 7.86
N TRP A 87 -3.33 -7.41 6.85
CA TRP A 87 -2.18 -8.08 6.29
C TRP A 87 -1.28 -7.10 5.54
N SER A 88 0.03 -7.35 5.55
CA SER A 88 0.98 -6.67 4.67
C SER A 88 2.12 -7.60 4.24
N ALA A 89 2.69 -7.31 3.08
CA ALA A 89 3.88 -7.98 2.55
C ALA A 89 4.86 -6.96 2.00
N THR A 90 6.14 -7.19 2.24
CA THR A 90 7.22 -6.41 1.65
C THR A 90 7.43 -6.83 0.20
N LEU A 91 7.60 -5.87 -0.67
CA LEU A 91 7.89 -6.02 -2.08
C LEU A 91 9.35 -5.63 -2.37
N PRO A 92 9.91 -6.02 -3.50
CA PRO A 92 11.28 -5.66 -3.87
C PRO A 92 11.53 -4.15 -4.06
N THR A 93 10.46 -3.42 -4.41
CA THR A 93 10.40 -1.96 -4.52
C THR A 93 8.94 -1.51 -4.50
N GLY A 94 8.68 -0.21 -4.46
CA GLY A 94 7.33 0.33 -4.41
C GLY A 94 6.41 -0.14 -5.54
N ALA A 95 5.20 -0.50 -5.17
CA ALA A 95 4.15 -0.92 -6.10
C ALA A 95 3.14 0.21 -6.28
N PHE A 96 3.35 1.04 -7.29
CA PHE A 96 2.44 2.14 -7.64
C PHE A 96 1.37 1.73 -8.65
N ALA A 97 1.44 0.49 -9.16
CA ALA A 97 0.37 -0.10 -9.95
C ALA A 97 -0.82 -0.48 -9.07
N ILE A 98 -2.02 -0.36 -9.61
CA ILE A 98 -3.23 -0.88 -8.95
C ILE A 98 -3.14 -2.41 -8.93
N PRO A 99 -3.32 -3.06 -7.76
CA PRO A 99 -3.39 -4.52 -7.69
C PRO A 99 -4.55 -5.06 -8.51
N MET A 100 -4.44 -6.30 -8.96
CA MET A 100 -5.53 -7.03 -9.61
C MET A 100 -5.73 -8.39 -8.94
N SER A 101 -6.90 -8.98 -9.10
CA SER A 101 -7.20 -10.33 -8.62
C SER A 101 -7.69 -11.20 -9.77
N TYR A 102 -7.31 -12.47 -9.75
CA TYR A 102 -7.82 -13.51 -10.66
C TYR A 102 -7.93 -14.84 -9.94
N GLU A 103 -8.63 -15.79 -10.54
CA GLU A 103 -8.80 -17.14 -10.02
C GLU A 103 -8.35 -18.16 -11.06
N ILE A 104 -7.62 -19.19 -10.62
CA ILE A 104 -7.26 -20.36 -11.41
C ILE A 104 -7.45 -21.61 -10.55
N GLY A 105 -8.24 -22.57 -11.07
CA GLY A 105 -8.47 -23.85 -10.41
C GLY A 105 -9.10 -23.71 -9.01
N GLY A 106 -9.99 -22.75 -8.80
CA GLY A 106 -10.63 -22.49 -7.49
C GLY A 106 -9.72 -21.80 -6.49
N ARG A 107 -8.56 -21.31 -6.91
CA ARG A 107 -7.63 -20.58 -6.07
C ARG A 107 -7.51 -19.12 -6.50
N GLN A 108 -7.82 -18.20 -5.61
CA GLN A 108 -7.70 -16.78 -5.85
C GLN A 108 -6.26 -16.29 -5.66
N PHE A 109 -5.83 -15.40 -6.53
CA PHE A 109 -4.56 -14.70 -6.49
C PHE A 109 -4.77 -13.20 -6.47
N VAL A 110 -3.92 -12.50 -5.75
CA VAL A 110 -3.76 -11.05 -5.80
C VAL A 110 -2.40 -10.75 -6.40
N VAL A 111 -2.36 -9.93 -7.43
CA VAL A 111 -1.14 -9.63 -8.21
C VAL A 111 -0.88 -8.14 -8.21
N VAL A 112 0.38 -7.77 -8.09
CA VAL A 112 0.83 -6.39 -8.20
C VAL A 112 2.16 -6.30 -8.91
N ALA A 113 2.34 -5.26 -9.74
CA ALA A 113 3.63 -4.91 -10.32
C ALA A 113 4.37 -3.96 -9.38
N SER A 114 5.62 -4.30 -9.05
CA SER A 114 6.54 -3.46 -8.28
C SER A 114 7.65 -2.94 -9.19
N GLY A 115 7.44 -1.74 -9.71
CA GLY A 115 8.33 -1.06 -10.66
C GLY A 115 9.16 0.06 -10.01
N GLY A 116 8.84 0.45 -8.80
CA GLY A 116 9.35 1.67 -8.20
C GLY A 116 8.86 2.92 -8.94
N HIS A 117 9.30 4.09 -8.52
CA HIS A 117 8.96 5.34 -9.19
C HIS A 117 10.05 6.39 -8.99
N ALA A 118 10.64 6.86 -10.10
CA ALA A 118 11.77 7.79 -10.06
C ALA A 118 11.42 9.13 -9.37
N PHE A 119 10.18 9.60 -9.49
CA PHE A 119 9.74 10.85 -8.88
C PHE A 119 9.76 10.84 -7.34
N VAL A 120 9.63 9.69 -6.73
CA VAL A 120 9.76 9.51 -5.27
C VAL A 120 11.07 8.86 -4.87
N TYR A 121 12.08 8.92 -5.76
CA TYR A 121 13.45 8.44 -5.55
C TYR A 121 13.55 6.96 -5.20
N GLN A 122 12.58 6.16 -5.60
CA GLN A 122 12.65 4.73 -5.41
C GLN A 122 13.47 4.03 -6.47
N LYS A 123 14.08 2.92 -6.06
CA LYS A 123 14.78 2.02 -6.97
C LYS A 123 13.81 1.50 -8.03
N ALA A 124 14.21 1.55 -9.29
CA ALA A 124 13.48 0.90 -10.37
C ALA A 124 13.42 -0.63 -10.16
N GLY A 125 12.28 -1.22 -10.48
CA GLY A 125 12.03 -2.65 -10.43
C GLY A 125 11.30 -3.12 -11.68
N ASP A 126 11.30 -4.43 -11.88
CA ASP A 126 10.69 -5.10 -13.04
C ASP A 126 9.89 -6.35 -12.63
N GLN A 127 9.42 -6.39 -11.38
CA GLN A 127 8.82 -7.59 -10.82
C GLN A 127 7.29 -7.52 -10.78
N ILE A 128 6.68 -8.68 -11.06
CA ILE A 128 5.27 -8.93 -10.84
C ILE A 128 5.18 -9.99 -9.74
N THR A 129 4.52 -9.66 -8.63
CA THR A 129 4.37 -10.54 -7.48
C THR A 129 2.93 -10.99 -7.35
N ALA A 130 2.72 -12.30 -7.22
CA ALA A 130 1.42 -12.90 -6.99
C ALA A 130 1.35 -13.49 -5.57
N PHE A 131 0.29 -13.18 -4.86
CA PHE A 131 -0.02 -13.70 -3.53
C PHE A 131 -1.27 -14.57 -3.59
N ALA A 132 -1.30 -15.64 -2.83
CA ALA A 132 -2.47 -16.48 -2.64
C ALA A 132 -2.51 -17.03 -1.22
N LEU A 133 -3.69 -17.35 -0.71
CA LEU A 133 -3.82 -18.09 0.54
C LEU A 133 -3.15 -19.46 0.40
N PRO A 134 -2.58 -20.01 1.50
CA PRO A 134 -2.13 -21.38 1.52
C PRO A 134 -3.25 -22.35 1.05
N ALA A 135 -2.86 -23.42 0.38
CA ALA A 135 -3.84 -24.45 0.07
C ALA A 135 -4.42 -25.01 1.38
N ALA A 136 -5.75 -25.23 1.40
CA ALA A 136 -6.36 -25.88 2.54
C ALA A 136 -5.65 -27.25 2.77
N PRO A 137 -5.35 -27.62 4.02
CA PRO A 137 -4.83 -28.96 4.30
C PRO A 137 -5.86 -29.98 3.82
N ARG A 138 -5.37 -30.99 3.11
CA ARG A 138 -6.18 -32.15 2.63
C ARG A 138 -6.54 -33.05 3.80
#